data_0e49f9221af15ed1cfa2b1edecd7089d
#
_entry.id   0e49f9221af15ed1cfa2b1edecd7089d
#
_cell.length_a   1.000
_cell.length_b   1.000
_cell.length_c   1.000
_cell.angle_alpha   90.00
_cell.angle_beta   90.00
_cell.angle_gamma   90.00
#
_symmetry.space_group_name_H-M   'P 1'
#
loop_
_entity.id
_entity.type
_entity.pdbx_description
1 polymer ?
#
loop_
_entity_poly.entity_id
_entity_poly.type
_entity_poly.pdbx_seq_one_letter_code
_entity_poly.pdbx_strand_id
1 'polypeptide(L)'
;MLIFSDLFYTIWGSKLFPSFYMNYIETTKKIIREELNSNIKKFDQLGGGSINSVFLCELEKYKVVVKMNNSLTFPGMFEKEKNGLLKLNQSGVRTPKVIFEKVRDSLAFLALEYIPNRSFANWELFGEKLAILHSNKNELFGLDYDNYVGSLKQINKNEDNWKDFYSNHRILHLTKSAFNRELLTSGDSKKIEKLCLKLDTYIP
;
A
#
# COMPACT_ATOMS: atom_id res chain seq x y z
N MET A 1 -19.09 -0.66 -19.30
CA MET A 1 -18.48 -1.86 -19.92
C MET A 1 -17.05 -2.15 -19.42
N LEU A 2 -16.43 -1.28 -18.61
CA LEU A 2 -15.07 -1.45 -18.05
C LEU A 2 -15.02 -2.15 -16.67
N ILE A 3 -16.13 -2.21 -15.94
CA ILE A 3 -16.19 -2.80 -14.57
C ILE A 3 -16.15 -4.33 -14.58
N PHE A 4 -16.52 -4.98 -15.68
CA PHE A 4 -16.50 -6.44 -15.78
C PHE A 4 -15.12 -7.05 -16.00
N SER A 5 -14.16 -6.32 -16.61
CA SER A 5 -12.82 -6.83 -16.87
C SER A 5 -11.99 -6.95 -15.59
N ASP A 6 -12.13 -6.03 -14.64
CA ASP A 6 -11.34 -6.00 -13.40
C ASP A 6 -11.81 -7.07 -12.39
N LEU A 7 -13.12 -7.37 -12.35
CA LEU A 7 -13.69 -8.44 -11.52
C LEU A 7 -13.27 -9.84 -12.05
N PHE A 8 -13.23 -10.00 -13.37
CA PHE A 8 -12.77 -11.24 -14.00
C PHE A 8 -11.28 -11.49 -13.82
N TYR A 9 -10.45 -10.42 -13.77
CA TYR A 9 -9.02 -10.54 -13.56
C TYR A 9 -8.66 -11.04 -12.15
N THR A 10 -9.42 -10.63 -11.14
CA THR A 10 -9.26 -11.06 -9.75
C THR A 10 -9.66 -12.53 -9.54
N ILE A 11 -10.62 -13.05 -10.33
CA ILE A 11 -11.17 -14.41 -10.18
C ILE A 11 -10.46 -15.44 -11.06
N TRP A 12 -10.01 -15.08 -12.26
CA TRP A 12 -9.57 -16.05 -13.29
C TRP A 12 -8.11 -15.91 -13.75
N GLY A 13 -7.38 -14.87 -13.32
CA GLY A 13 -5.95 -14.69 -13.61
C GLY A 13 -5.62 -14.51 -15.10
N SER A 14 -4.34 -14.58 -15.41
CA SER A 14 -3.75 -14.36 -16.74
C SER A 14 -4.20 -15.32 -17.85
N LYS A 15 -4.99 -16.33 -17.54
CA LYS A 15 -5.35 -17.40 -18.50
C LYS A 15 -6.38 -17.00 -19.56
N LEU A 16 -7.21 -15.96 -19.32
CA LEU A 16 -8.31 -15.61 -20.24
C LEU A 16 -8.01 -14.46 -21.23
N PHE A 17 -7.01 -13.61 -20.96
CA PHE A 17 -6.64 -12.51 -21.85
C PHE A 17 -5.11 -12.34 -21.95
N PRO A 18 -4.41 -13.28 -22.61
CA PRO A 18 -2.95 -13.22 -22.74
C PRO A 18 -2.45 -11.94 -23.43
N SER A 19 -3.17 -11.44 -24.43
CA SER A 19 -2.79 -10.24 -25.17
C SER A 19 -2.86 -8.96 -24.33
N PHE A 20 -3.86 -8.84 -23.48
CA PHE A 20 -4.03 -7.68 -22.60
C PHE A 20 -2.95 -7.66 -21.50
N TYR A 21 -2.69 -8.81 -20.89
CA TYR A 21 -1.61 -8.97 -19.91
C TYR A 21 -0.22 -8.73 -20.52
N MET A 22 0.04 -9.24 -21.71
CA MET A 22 1.29 -8.98 -22.44
C MET A 22 1.50 -7.49 -22.71
N ASN A 23 0.44 -6.74 -23.03
CA ASN A 23 0.52 -5.30 -23.23
C ASN A 23 0.93 -4.56 -21.97
N TYR A 24 0.42 -4.93 -20.78
CA TYR A 24 0.82 -4.31 -19.51
C TYR A 24 2.28 -4.58 -19.16
N ILE A 25 2.77 -5.80 -19.40
CA ILE A 25 4.18 -6.14 -19.16
C ILE A 25 5.10 -5.32 -20.06
N GLU A 26 4.80 -5.24 -21.37
CA GLU A 26 5.63 -4.46 -22.30
C GLU A 26 5.57 -2.96 -22.01
N THR A 27 4.40 -2.43 -21.63
CA THR A 27 4.27 -1.04 -21.18
C THR A 27 5.11 -0.82 -19.91
N THR A 28 5.08 -1.73 -18.96
CA THR A 28 5.90 -1.65 -17.73
C THR A 28 7.39 -1.64 -18.06
N LYS A 29 7.84 -2.56 -18.92
CA LYS A 29 9.25 -2.60 -19.35
C LYS A 29 9.66 -1.33 -20.11
N LYS A 30 8.79 -0.79 -20.94
CA LYS A 30 9.03 0.47 -21.65
C LYS A 30 9.23 1.63 -20.67
N ILE A 31 8.34 1.78 -19.68
CA ILE A 31 8.45 2.81 -18.63
C ILE A 31 9.78 2.65 -17.87
N ILE A 32 10.13 1.44 -17.47
CA ILE A 32 11.39 1.18 -16.76
C ILE A 32 12.60 1.61 -17.57
N ARG A 33 12.66 1.26 -18.87
CA ARG A 33 13.77 1.66 -19.74
C ARG A 33 13.86 3.16 -19.90
N GLU A 34 12.73 3.84 -20.08
CA GLU A 34 12.66 5.29 -20.23
C GLU A 34 13.09 6.02 -18.93
N GLU A 35 12.54 5.62 -17.77
CA GLU A 35 12.80 6.32 -16.50
C GLU A 35 14.20 6.05 -15.94
N LEU A 36 14.75 4.85 -16.20
CA LEU A 36 16.04 4.46 -15.63
C LEU A 36 17.20 4.53 -16.65
N ASN A 37 16.89 4.87 -17.91
CA ASN A 37 17.85 4.89 -19.02
C ASN A 37 18.77 3.65 -19.02
N SER A 38 18.17 2.46 -18.87
CA SER A 38 18.90 1.21 -18.69
C SER A 38 18.18 0.05 -19.36
N ASN A 39 18.95 -0.90 -19.90
CA ASN A 39 18.41 -2.14 -20.43
C ASN A 39 18.01 -3.09 -19.30
N ILE A 40 16.95 -3.84 -19.55
CA ILE A 40 16.45 -4.89 -18.66
C ILE A 40 17.08 -6.22 -19.07
N LYS A 41 17.85 -6.83 -18.15
CA LYS A 41 18.42 -8.17 -18.31
C LYS A 41 17.44 -9.27 -17.93
N LYS A 42 16.69 -9.05 -16.83
CA LYS A 42 15.72 -10.01 -16.33
C LYS A 42 14.52 -9.29 -15.74
N PHE A 43 13.33 -9.87 -15.93
CA PHE A 43 12.07 -9.30 -15.46
C PHE A 43 11.17 -10.43 -14.96
N ASP A 44 11.08 -10.56 -13.66
CA ASP A 44 10.32 -11.62 -12.99
C ASP A 44 9.15 -11.02 -12.22
N GLN A 45 7.98 -11.61 -12.37
CA GLN A 45 6.86 -11.27 -11.51
C GLN A 45 7.05 -11.90 -10.14
N LEU A 46 6.93 -11.09 -9.08
CA LEU A 46 6.95 -11.55 -7.71
C LEU A 46 5.52 -11.90 -7.28
N GLY A 47 5.38 -13.03 -6.59
CA GLY A 47 4.09 -13.43 -6.01
C GLY A 47 3.72 -12.60 -4.78
N GLY A 48 2.46 -12.68 -4.35
CA GLY A 48 2.01 -12.20 -3.03
C GLY A 48 1.27 -10.86 -2.98
N GLY A 49 1.04 -10.19 -4.11
CA GLY A 49 0.20 -8.98 -4.15
C GLY A 49 -1.22 -9.27 -4.65
N SER A 50 -2.24 -8.99 -3.83
CA SER A 50 -3.65 -9.12 -4.28
C SER A 50 -4.17 -7.89 -5.03
N ILE A 51 -3.45 -6.76 -4.99
CA ILE A 51 -3.91 -5.48 -5.52
C ILE A 51 -2.95 -4.96 -6.59
N ASN A 52 -1.65 -5.08 -6.32
CA ASN A 52 -0.60 -4.60 -7.19
C ASN A 52 0.10 -5.78 -7.88
N SER A 53 0.42 -5.64 -9.15
CA SER A 53 1.42 -6.48 -9.78
C SER A 53 2.80 -6.00 -9.36
N VAL A 54 3.64 -6.91 -8.87
CA VAL A 54 4.99 -6.59 -8.39
C VAL A 54 6.01 -7.35 -9.21
N PHE A 55 7.03 -6.65 -9.68
CA PHE A 55 8.08 -7.19 -10.54
C PHE A 55 9.46 -6.93 -9.95
N LEU A 56 10.33 -7.93 -10.00
CA LEU A 56 11.76 -7.77 -9.83
C LEU A 56 12.39 -7.52 -11.19
N CYS A 57 13.02 -6.38 -11.34
CA CYS A 57 13.69 -5.99 -12.57
C CYS A 57 15.22 -5.95 -12.33
N GLU A 58 15.96 -6.78 -13.02
CA GLU A 58 17.39 -6.76 -13.05
C GLU A 58 17.89 -5.92 -14.22
N LEU A 59 18.55 -4.81 -13.91
CA LEU A 59 19.18 -3.90 -14.86
C LEU A 59 20.65 -4.24 -15.05
N GLU A 60 21.36 -3.47 -15.84
CA GLU A 60 22.78 -3.72 -16.11
C GLU A 60 23.65 -3.66 -14.84
N LYS A 61 23.38 -2.74 -13.93
CA LYS A 61 24.22 -2.46 -12.76
C LYS A 61 23.55 -2.75 -11.41
N TYR A 62 22.22 -2.80 -11.35
CA TYR A 62 21.48 -2.97 -10.10
C TYR A 62 20.10 -3.59 -10.34
N LYS A 63 19.38 -3.89 -9.26
CA LYS A 63 18.02 -4.41 -9.28
C LYS A 63 17.06 -3.40 -8.69
N VAL A 64 15.84 -3.40 -9.23
CA VAL A 64 14.72 -2.59 -8.70
C VAL A 64 13.47 -3.45 -8.54
N VAL A 65 12.62 -3.08 -7.61
CA VAL A 65 11.27 -3.62 -7.49
C VAL A 65 10.31 -2.60 -8.07
N VAL A 66 9.49 -3.03 -9.01
CA VAL A 66 8.47 -2.17 -9.64
C VAL A 66 7.09 -2.69 -9.29
N LYS A 67 6.29 -1.84 -8.68
CA LYS A 67 4.87 -2.06 -8.42
C LYS A 67 4.06 -1.37 -9.50
N MET A 68 3.00 -2.03 -9.95
CA MET A 68 2.07 -1.51 -10.95
C MET A 68 0.63 -1.77 -10.51
N ASN A 69 -0.25 -0.80 -10.74
CA ASN A 69 -1.70 -0.98 -10.58
C ASN A 69 -2.48 -0.11 -11.59
N ASN A 70 -3.81 -0.19 -11.50
CA ASN A 70 -4.71 0.68 -12.27
C ASN A 70 -4.93 1.99 -11.50
N SER A 71 -4.52 3.12 -12.09
CA SER A 71 -4.60 4.44 -11.47
C SER A 71 -6.04 4.98 -11.36
N LEU A 72 -6.98 4.47 -12.16
CA LEU A 72 -8.39 4.86 -12.08
C LEU A 72 -9.09 4.12 -10.94
N THR A 73 -8.70 2.87 -10.69
CA THR A 73 -9.23 2.07 -9.57
C THR A 73 -8.64 2.51 -8.23
N PHE A 74 -7.34 2.85 -8.22
CA PHE A 74 -6.60 3.24 -7.02
C PHE A 74 -5.92 4.60 -7.20
N PRO A 75 -6.67 5.71 -7.29
CA PRO A 75 -6.11 7.03 -7.58
C PRO A 75 -5.11 7.48 -6.50
N GLY A 76 -3.90 7.81 -6.95
CA GLY A 76 -2.83 8.31 -6.09
C GLY A 76 -2.27 7.29 -5.09
N MET A 77 -2.56 5.98 -5.22
CA MET A 77 -2.09 4.97 -4.26
C MET A 77 -0.56 4.99 -4.10
N PHE A 78 0.18 5.03 -5.21
CA PHE A 78 1.65 5.00 -5.14
C PHE A 78 2.26 6.32 -4.71
N GLU A 79 1.63 7.44 -5.01
CA GLU A 79 2.03 8.74 -4.44
C GLU A 79 1.93 8.71 -2.90
N LYS A 80 0.84 8.16 -2.36
CA LYS A 80 0.64 8.02 -0.92
C LYS A 80 1.61 7.01 -0.29
N GLU A 81 1.90 5.91 -0.97
CA GLU A 81 2.92 4.95 -0.54
C GLU A 81 4.31 5.59 -0.52
N LYS A 82 4.69 6.32 -1.56
CA LYS A 82 5.92 7.10 -1.61
C LYS A 82 6.05 8.05 -0.42
N ASN A 83 5.01 8.85 -0.17
CA ASN A 83 5.00 9.80 0.94
C ASN A 83 5.12 9.10 2.31
N GLY A 84 4.47 7.96 2.48
CA GLY A 84 4.61 7.12 3.67
C GLY A 84 6.03 6.59 3.88
N LEU A 85 6.66 6.08 2.81
CA LEU A 85 8.06 5.60 2.85
C LEU A 85 9.03 6.72 3.21
N LEU A 86 8.86 7.92 2.64
CA LEU A 86 9.67 9.09 2.95
C LEU A 86 9.51 9.50 4.42
N LYS A 87 8.28 9.55 4.93
CA LYS A 87 8.00 9.89 6.34
C LYS A 87 8.61 8.87 7.31
N LEU A 88 8.51 7.57 7.02
CA LEU A 88 9.16 6.52 7.81
C LEU A 88 10.69 6.66 7.79
N ASN A 89 11.27 6.96 6.64
CA ASN A 89 12.72 7.14 6.52
C ASN A 89 13.21 8.35 7.35
N GLN A 90 12.47 9.46 7.32
CA GLN A 90 12.76 10.65 8.15
C GLN A 90 12.68 10.35 9.65
N SER A 91 11.88 9.37 10.06
CA SER A 91 11.78 8.92 11.46
C SER A 91 12.92 7.96 11.89
N GLY A 92 13.96 7.80 11.07
CA GLY A 92 15.14 6.98 11.40
C GLY A 92 14.99 5.49 11.08
N VAL A 93 13.89 5.08 10.46
CA VAL A 93 13.69 3.69 9.99
C VAL A 93 14.14 3.57 8.55
N ARG A 94 14.98 2.58 8.26
CA ARG A 94 15.39 2.31 6.88
C ARG A 94 14.21 1.78 6.07
N THR A 95 13.86 2.49 5.02
CA THR A 95 12.88 2.08 4.01
C THR A 95 13.56 1.91 2.65
N PRO A 96 12.97 1.15 1.71
CA PRO A 96 13.43 1.16 0.32
C PRO A 96 13.39 2.59 -0.23
N LYS A 97 14.45 2.99 -0.91
CA LYS A 97 14.46 4.28 -1.61
C LYS A 97 13.46 4.25 -2.75
N VAL A 98 12.67 5.31 -2.87
CA VAL A 98 11.82 5.53 -4.04
C VAL A 98 12.70 6.01 -5.18
N ILE A 99 12.68 5.29 -6.30
CA ILE A 99 13.48 5.60 -7.49
C ILE A 99 12.67 6.49 -8.42
N PHE A 100 11.44 6.08 -8.76
CA PHE A 100 10.46 6.93 -9.42
C PHE A 100 9.03 6.52 -9.04
N GLU A 101 8.11 7.43 -9.20
CA GLU A 101 6.67 7.21 -9.19
C GLU A 101 6.11 7.91 -10.41
N LYS A 102 5.24 7.22 -11.17
CA LYS A 102 4.71 7.72 -12.43
C LYS A 102 3.33 7.17 -12.71
N VAL A 103 2.50 8.00 -13.31
CA VAL A 103 1.24 7.58 -13.94
C VAL A 103 1.37 7.79 -15.44
N ARG A 104 0.99 6.77 -16.22
CA ARG A 104 0.84 6.86 -17.67
C ARG A 104 -0.45 6.17 -18.08
N ASP A 105 -1.31 6.90 -18.75
CA ASP A 105 -2.66 6.45 -19.12
C ASP A 105 -3.44 6.01 -17.85
N SER A 106 -3.94 4.78 -17.81
CA SER A 106 -4.62 4.21 -16.65
C SER A 106 -3.71 3.40 -15.73
N LEU A 107 -2.40 3.41 -15.94
CA LEU A 107 -1.43 2.65 -15.15
C LEU A 107 -0.64 3.57 -14.23
N ALA A 108 -0.49 3.15 -12.98
CA ALA A 108 0.41 3.76 -12.01
C ALA A 108 1.60 2.82 -11.75
N PHE A 109 2.76 3.41 -11.54
CA PHE A 109 4.03 2.73 -11.30
C PHE A 109 4.74 3.32 -10.09
N LEU A 110 5.34 2.45 -9.27
CA LEU A 110 6.25 2.83 -8.20
C LEU A 110 7.48 1.93 -8.26
N ALA A 111 8.63 2.52 -8.56
CA ALA A 111 9.90 1.82 -8.54
C ALA A 111 10.65 2.10 -7.24
N LEU A 112 11.10 1.01 -6.62
CA LEU A 112 11.76 1.01 -5.32
C LEU A 112 13.13 0.32 -5.40
N GLU A 113 14.02 0.72 -4.51
CA GLU A 113 15.26 0.00 -4.23
C GLU A 113 14.96 -1.47 -3.93
N TYR A 114 15.69 -2.38 -4.58
CA TYR A 114 15.67 -3.78 -4.22
C TYR A 114 16.48 -4.01 -2.94
N ILE A 115 15.84 -4.48 -1.91
CA ILE A 115 16.48 -4.91 -0.66
C ILE A 115 16.52 -6.45 -0.68
N PRO A 116 17.71 -7.06 -0.75
CA PRO A 116 17.82 -8.51 -0.74
C PRO A 116 17.39 -9.09 0.60
N ASN A 117 16.70 -10.22 0.55
CA ASN A 117 16.40 -10.97 1.76
C ASN A 117 17.71 -11.48 2.39
N ARG A 118 17.86 -11.28 3.70
CA ARG A 118 18.99 -11.80 4.48
C ARG A 118 18.48 -12.89 5.43
N SER A 119 19.22 -13.96 5.53
CA SER A 119 18.90 -15.09 6.41
C SER A 119 19.05 -14.78 7.92
N PHE A 120 19.67 -13.67 8.26
CA PHE A 120 19.90 -13.25 9.65
C PHE A 120 19.12 -11.99 9.98
N ALA A 121 18.29 -12.06 11.03
CA ALA A 121 17.58 -10.93 11.61
C ALA A 121 18.20 -10.55 12.96
N ASN A 122 18.63 -9.30 13.10
CA ASN A 122 19.00 -8.73 14.40
C ASN A 122 17.74 -8.15 15.05
N TRP A 123 17.10 -8.94 15.91
CA TRP A 123 15.84 -8.57 16.57
C TRP A 123 16.01 -7.45 17.60
N GLU A 124 17.17 -7.34 18.24
CA GLU A 124 17.49 -6.26 19.17
C GLU A 124 17.54 -4.91 18.43
N LEU A 125 18.32 -4.85 17.34
CA LEU A 125 18.37 -3.66 16.48
C LEU A 125 17.00 -3.31 15.89
N PHE A 126 16.19 -4.32 15.55
CA PHE A 126 14.81 -4.08 15.09
C PHE A 126 13.97 -3.43 16.19
N GLY A 127 14.04 -3.93 17.42
CA GLY A 127 13.34 -3.37 18.59
C GLY A 127 13.76 -1.94 18.88
N GLU A 128 15.07 -1.65 18.86
CA GLU A 128 15.61 -0.29 19.01
C GLU A 128 15.05 0.67 17.94
N LYS A 129 15.06 0.25 16.67
CA LYS A 129 14.55 1.08 15.57
C LYS A 129 13.04 1.30 15.67
N LEU A 130 12.30 0.31 16.12
CA LEU A 130 10.86 0.43 16.36
C LEU A 130 10.59 1.41 17.53
N ALA A 131 11.36 1.35 18.61
CA ALA A 131 11.26 2.28 19.73
C ALA A 131 11.54 3.74 19.28
N ILE A 132 12.57 3.95 18.46
CA ILE A 132 12.87 5.26 17.86
C ILE A 132 11.70 5.76 17.01
N LEU A 133 11.10 4.89 16.18
CA LEU A 133 9.93 5.24 15.39
C LEU A 133 8.77 5.68 16.29
N HIS A 134 8.47 4.93 17.35
CA HIS A 134 7.38 5.22 18.27
C HIS A 134 7.65 6.43 19.19
N SER A 135 8.90 6.87 19.31
CA SER A 135 9.23 8.09 20.07
C SER A 135 8.92 9.38 19.29
N ASN A 136 8.67 9.28 17.98
CA ASN A 136 8.26 10.44 17.20
C ASN A 136 6.83 10.85 17.60
N LYS A 137 6.69 12.08 18.06
CA LYS A 137 5.42 12.64 18.52
C LYS A 137 4.86 13.62 17.50
N ASN A 138 3.56 13.75 17.47
CA ASN A 138 2.84 14.79 16.75
C ASN A 138 1.76 15.37 17.67
N GLU A 139 1.32 16.59 17.41
CA GLU A 139 0.26 17.24 18.19
C GLU A 139 -1.11 16.60 17.94
N LEU A 140 -1.34 16.13 16.73
CA LEU A 140 -2.61 15.53 16.29
C LEU A 140 -2.42 14.06 15.88
N PHE A 141 -3.49 13.31 16.03
CA PHE A 141 -3.60 11.93 15.55
C PHE A 141 -4.18 11.92 14.15
N GLY A 142 -3.41 11.48 13.17
CA GLY A 142 -3.83 11.44 11.77
C GLY A 142 -2.68 11.63 10.80
N LEU A 143 -3.02 11.95 9.57
CA LEU A 143 -2.11 12.36 8.50
C LEU A 143 -2.79 13.44 7.67
N ASP A 144 -1.98 14.27 7.00
CA ASP A 144 -2.48 15.35 6.14
C ASP A 144 -3.18 14.84 4.86
N TYR A 145 -3.17 13.54 4.64
CA TYR A 145 -3.77 12.89 3.48
C TYR A 145 -4.31 11.50 3.82
N ASP A 146 -5.39 11.11 3.14
CA ASP A 146 -5.90 9.75 3.16
C ASP A 146 -4.99 8.82 2.37
N ASN A 147 -4.86 7.57 2.79
CA ASN A 147 -4.08 6.55 2.11
C ASN A 147 -4.89 5.26 1.87
N TYR A 148 -4.23 4.14 1.70
CA TYR A 148 -4.86 2.84 1.46
C TYR A 148 -4.35 1.80 2.45
N VAL A 149 -5.26 0.92 2.88
CA VAL A 149 -4.96 -0.35 3.55
C VAL A 149 -5.49 -1.46 2.65
N GLY A 150 -4.58 -2.12 1.93
CA GLY A 150 -5.00 -2.99 0.86
C GLY A 150 -5.76 -2.22 -0.22
N SER A 151 -6.94 -2.69 -0.62
CA SER A 151 -7.83 -1.99 -1.56
C SER A 151 -8.74 -0.95 -0.89
N LEU A 152 -8.75 -0.88 0.43
CA LEU A 152 -9.65 0.00 1.18
C LEU A 152 -9.02 1.38 1.36
N LYS A 153 -9.81 2.42 1.08
CA LYS A 153 -9.42 3.79 1.41
C LYS A 153 -9.40 3.95 2.93
N GLN A 154 -8.29 4.45 3.45
CA GLN A 154 -8.08 4.73 4.87
C GLN A 154 -8.13 6.23 5.12
N ILE A 155 -9.12 6.66 5.87
CA ILE A 155 -9.31 8.06 6.26
C ILE A 155 -8.31 8.39 7.37
N ASN A 156 -7.60 9.52 7.20
CA ASN A 156 -6.57 9.97 8.14
C ASN A 156 -6.84 11.39 8.66
N LYS A 157 -8.11 11.81 8.70
CA LYS A 157 -8.47 13.12 9.24
C LYS A 157 -7.89 13.28 10.65
N ASN A 158 -7.31 14.44 10.91
CA ASN A 158 -6.69 14.77 12.17
C ASN A 158 -7.74 14.88 13.29
N GLU A 159 -7.41 14.34 14.47
CA GLU A 159 -8.19 14.42 15.71
C GLU A 159 -7.27 14.78 16.87
N ASP A 160 -7.83 15.45 17.89
CA ASP A 160 -7.07 15.92 19.05
C ASP A 160 -6.71 14.79 20.05
N ASN A 161 -7.40 13.66 19.96
CA ASN A 161 -7.14 12.52 20.83
C ASN A 161 -7.16 11.19 20.07
N TRP A 162 -6.40 10.23 20.59
CA TRP A 162 -6.24 8.92 19.97
C TRP A 162 -7.54 8.11 19.91
N LYS A 163 -8.37 8.16 20.96
CA LYS A 163 -9.63 7.42 21.03
C LYS A 163 -10.55 7.80 19.87
N ASP A 164 -10.74 9.10 19.64
CA ASP A 164 -11.62 9.60 18.57
C ASP A 164 -11.03 9.26 17.20
N PHE A 165 -9.73 9.46 17.02
CA PHE A 165 -9.06 9.07 15.79
C PHE A 165 -9.25 7.59 15.49
N TYR A 166 -8.94 6.71 16.45
CA TYR A 166 -8.98 5.28 16.23
C TYR A 166 -10.41 4.75 16.10
N SER A 167 -11.33 5.24 16.94
CA SER A 167 -12.75 4.88 16.86
C SER A 167 -13.36 5.30 15.52
N ASN A 168 -13.25 6.56 15.13
CA ASN A 168 -13.94 7.10 13.97
C ASN A 168 -13.33 6.64 12.65
N HIS A 169 -11.98 6.68 12.54
CA HIS A 169 -11.28 6.49 11.28
C HIS A 169 -10.67 5.10 11.09
N ARG A 170 -10.66 4.26 12.12
CA ARG A 170 -10.18 2.86 12.02
C ARG A 170 -11.30 1.85 12.25
N ILE A 171 -12.05 1.98 13.34
CA ILE A 171 -13.06 0.97 13.70
C ILE A 171 -14.41 1.26 13.05
N LEU A 172 -15.06 2.39 13.37
CA LEU A 172 -16.44 2.67 12.95
C LEU A 172 -16.57 2.85 11.43
N HIS A 173 -15.57 3.47 10.79
CA HIS A 173 -15.56 3.59 9.33
C HIS A 173 -15.58 2.22 8.63
N LEU A 174 -14.73 1.29 9.08
CA LEU A 174 -14.67 -0.07 8.54
C LEU A 174 -15.91 -0.89 8.93
N THR A 175 -16.42 -0.73 10.14
CA THR A 175 -17.68 -1.36 10.61
C THR A 175 -18.84 -0.97 9.71
N LYS A 176 -18.99 0.32 9.40
CA LYS A 176 -20.01 0.81 8.47
C LYS A 176 -19.86 0.21 7.08
N SER A 177 -18.63 0.14 6.56
CA SER A 177 -18.35 -0.49 5.27
C SER A 177 -18.70 -1.98 5.26
N ALA A 178 -18.36 -2.72 6.33
CA ALA A 178 -18.67 -4.14 6.46
C ALA A 178 -20.19 -4.37 6.63
N PHE A 179 -20.88 -3.52 7.40
CA PHE A 179 -22.33 -3.59 7.56
C PHE A 179 -23.05 -3.35 6.23
N ASN A 180 -22.66 -2.33 5.47
CA ASN A 180 -23.26 -2.04 4.15
C ASN A 180 -23.02 -3.16 3.12
N ARG A 181 -22.03 -4.01 3.35
CA ARG A 181 -21.73 -5.21 2.54
C ARG A 181 -22.32 -6.48 3.11
N GLU A 182 -23.22 -6.38 4.10
CA GLU A 182 -23.90 -7.51 4.77
C GLU A 182 -22.94 -8.50 5.45
N LEU A 183 -21.72 -8.06 5.79
CA LEU A 183 -20.72 -8.87 6.51
C LEU A 183 -20.89 -8.79 8.03
N LEU A 184 -21.65 -7.83 8.53
CA LEU A 184 -21.96 -7.64 9.94
C LEU A 184 -23.46 -7.46 10.15
N THR A 185 -23.97 -7.94 11.29
CA THR A 185 -25.33 -7.66 11.72
C THR A 185 -25.43 -6.33 12.45
N SER A 186 -26.65 -5.80 12.63
CA SER A 186 -26.90 -4.61 13.45
C SER A 186 -26.49 -4.84 14.92
N GLY A 187 -26.62 -6.08 15.41
CA GLY A 187 -26.16 -6.48 16.75
C GLY A 187 -24.64 -6.39 16.89
N ASP A 188 -23.89 -6.79 15.88
CA ASP A 188 -22.43 -6.69 15.89
C ASP A 188 -21.98 -5.24 15.83
N SER A 189 -22.59 -4.42 14.96
CA SER A 189 -22.29 -2.99 14.89
C SER A 189 -22.50 -2.29 16.24
N LYS A 190 -23.60 -2.57 16.94
CA LYS A 190 -23.87 -2.02 18.30
C LYS A 190 -22.85 -2.47 19.34
N LYS A 191 -22.33 -3.71 19.27
CA LYS A 191 -21.25 -4.17 20.16
C LYS A 191 -19.95 -3.42 19.90
N ILE A 192 -19.61 -3.21 18.63
CA ILE A 192 -18.41 -2.46 18.22
C ILE A 192 -18.51 -1.00 18.64
N GLU A 193 -19.66 -0.35 18.48
CA GLU A 193 -19.91 1.01 18.98
C GLU A 193 -19.68 1.11 20.50
N LYS A 194 -20.23 0.15 21.28
CA LYS A 194 -20.02 0.10 22.74
C LYS A 194 -18.54 -0.09 23.12
N LEU A 195 -17.77 -0.85 22.33
CA LEU A 195 -16.33 -0.98 22.52
C LEU A 195 -15.63 0.37 22.31
N CYS A 196 -15.97 1.08 21.22
CA CYS A 196 -15.38 2.39 20.91
C CYS A 196 -15.62 3.40 22.02
N LEU A 197 -16.78 3.40 22.69
CA LEU A 197 -17.07 4.27 23.81
C LEU A 197 -16.13 4.05 25.04
N LYS A 198 -15.59 2.83 25.17
CA LYS A 198 -14.73 2.42 26.29
C LYS A 198 -13.26 2.24 25.90
N LEU A 199 -12.86 2.66 24.69
CA LEU A 199 -11.55 2.34 24.16
C LEU A 199 -10.41 2.88 25.02
N ASP A 200 -10.58 4.06 25.60
CA ASP A 200 -9.66 4.71 26.54
C ASP A 200 -9.51 3.99 27.90
N THR A 201 -10.45 3.11 28.26
CA THR A 201 -10.32 2.28 29.49
C THR A 201 -9.48 1.03 29.24
N TYR A 202 -9.29 0.61 27.99
CA TYR A 202 -8.53 -0.58 27.63
C TYR A 202 -7.12 -0.26 27.14
N ILE A 203 -6.96 0.89 26.51
CA ILE A 203 -5.70 1.35 25.94
C ILE A 203 -5.52 2.82 26.38
N PRO A 204 -4.79 3.04 27.46
CA PRO A 204 -4.55 4.37 28.04
C PRO A 204 -3.64 5.25 27.18
#